data_6eae4a5fb83356e4f5957386b6efc630
#
_entry.id   6eae4a5fb83356e4f5957386b6efc630
#
_cell.length_a   1.000
_cell.length_b   1.000
_cell.length_c   1.000
_cell.angle_alpha   90.00
_cell.angle_beta   90.00
_cell.angle_gamma   90.00
#
_symmetry.space_group_name_H-M   'P 1'
#
loop_
_entity.id
_entity.type
_entity.pdbx_description
1 polymer ?
#
loop_
_entity_poly.entity_id
_entity_poly.type
_entity_poly.pdbx_seq_one_letter_code
_entity_poly.pdbx_strand_id
1 'polypeptide(L)'
;MTAASCSENPNAYHIRQAAGTLERRSRAKNVSNPSHEYSVRLERFAGAVGAKHRQHLLAGNTKIAVIAAGLVLAWFSLAKEWLSPYWLALPSCTYAALAVLHEYIQRARSRAETAAEFYRKGLARMEDRWVGTGHTGDRFREVVHVYAEDLDLFGRGGLFELLSTARLPMGENQLANWLRVPSSRDAILEQHSLIRELRDKLDLREDLAVTGEDLSTRLNPESLAGWAEGQRVLPKSPWRLVAIALALCSGAAILYYFAGGPYPIALIFLTVDAIFLRALKKRAQAVIHGISCNAEGLLLFSQVLRRLEQEPFVSPRLQAFSGELAAGRQASRAIRKFARIVYWVDAEHSLLAHLAELPLLNTIQVAFAAEAWRSRFGQSMRRWVEITGEIEALLSLAAFSFEHPADSFPEFADAKNPAATFYAEEMDHPLIPAARCVRNSVRLDHDTRVLLVSGSNMSGKSTLLRTVGINAVLAMAGAPVRAKSLRLTPLAIGTRIRSTDSLQEGRSGFYTEILHIRAVFDLADGAHLPLLFLFDELLEGTNSKDRRIGADGLLQALLGRGAIGIVTTHDLALAEIGQSLGQRMRNMHFQDYVENGKMRFDYMLRDGVVAKSNAIELMRLIGLQV
;
A
#
# COMPACT_ATOMS: atom_id res chain seq x y z
N MET A 1 38.91 37.35 48.33
CA MET A 1 39.98 36.44 47.99
C MET A 1 39.32 35.15 47.45
N THR A 2 39.38 34.69 46.29
CA THR A 2 39.94 35.01 44.97
C THR A 2 39.15 34.15 43.99
N ALA A 3 38.53 34.78 42.98
CA ALA A 3 37.85 34.10 41.91
C ALA A 3 38.91 33.46 40.96
N ALA A 4 38.77 32.20 40.66
CA ALA A 4 39.48 31.52 39.58
C ALA A 4 38.58 31.40 38.35
N SER A 5 38.86 32.24 37.36
CA SER A 5 38.25 32.22 36.04
C SER A 5 38.85 31.04 35.24
N CYS A 6 38.01 30.06 34.86
CA CYS A 6 38.34 29.07 33.88
C CYS A 6 38.10 29.64 32.46
N SER A 7 39.20 30.01 31.77
CA SER A 7 39.17 30.42 30.37
C SER A 7 38.97 29.19 29.50
N GLU A 8 37.77 28.99 28.96
CA GLU A 8 37.54 28.00 27.90
C GLU A 8 38.26 28.43 26.61
N ASN A 9 39.11 27.54 26.12
CA ASN A 9 39.90 27.73 24.90
C ASN A 9 38.98 27.72 23.65
N PRO A 10 38.84 28.85 22.91
CA PRO A 10 37.99 28.91 21.71
C PRO A 10 38.31 27.88 20.64
N ASN A 11 39.52 27.36 20.59
CA ASN A 11 39.92 26.34 19.63
C ASN A 11 39.31 24.95 19.91
N ALA A 12 38.91 24.64 21.15
CA ALA A 12 38.27 23.37 21.48
C ALA A 12 36.81 23.30 20.97
N TYR A 13 36.11 24.44 20.86
CA TYR A 13 34.77 24.52 20.33
C TYR A 13 34.73 24.33 18.80
N HIS A 14 35.69 24.92 18.08
CA HIS A 14 35.80 24.75 16.62
C HIS A 14 36.27 23.33 16.22
N ILE A 15 37.07 22.65 17.01
CA ILE A 15 37.49 21.27 16.76
C ILE A 15 36.32 20.30 16.98
N ARG A 16 35.46 20.50 17.99
CA ARG A 16 34.24 19.70 18.19
C ARG A 16 33.20 19.93 17.12
N GLN A 17 33.03 21.15 16.63
CA GLN A 17 32.13 21.43 15.50
C GLN A 17 32.66 20.84 14.17
N ALA A 18 33.97 20.89 13.92
CA ALA A 18 34.58 20.28 12.74
C ALA A 18 34.56 18.75 12.78
N ALA A 19 34.77 18.14 13.96
CA ALA A 19 34.62 16.69 14.13
C ALA A 19 33.17 16.22 13.96
N GLY A 20 32.19 16.95 14.52
CA GLY A 20 30.75 16.65 14.33
C GLY A 20 30.27 16.85 12.89
N THR A 21 30.87 17.79 12.14
CA THR A 21 30.60 17.99 10.69
C THR A 21 31.31 16.95 9.83
N LEU A 22 32.49 16.48 10.21
CA LEU A 22 33.19 15.38 9.53
C LEU A 22 32.50 14.04 9.78
N GLU A 23 32.03 13.76 11.01
CA GLU A 23 31.19 12.57 11.28
C GLU A 23 29.85 12.63 10.56
N ARG A 24 29.19 13.78 10.48
CA ARG A 24 27.97 13.94 9.65
C ARG A 24 28.26 13.82 8.16
N ARG A 25 29.42 14.31 7.66
CA ARG A 25 29.85 14.14 6.27
C ARG A 25 30.33 12.72 5.97
N SER A 26 30.91 11.99 6.90
CA SER A 26 31.29 10.58 6.73
C SER A 26 30.05 9.67 6.80
N ARG A 27 29.06 9.98 7.62
CA ARG A 27 27.73 9.32 7.59
C ARG A 27 26.94 9.62 6.31
N ALA A 28 27.08 10.83 5.73
CA ALA A 28 26.45 11.19 4.46
C ALA A 28 27.17 10.62 3.22
N LYS A 29 28.38 10.07 3.36
CA LYS A 29 29.14 9.42 2.28
C LYS A 29 29.08 7.89 2.30
N ASN A 30 28.62 7.26 3.36
CA ASN A 30 28.18 5.87 3.34
C ASN A 30 26.70 5.83 2.90
N VAL A 31 26.45 5.97 1.59
CA VAL A 31 25.25 5.38 0.98
C VAL A 31 25.46 3.88 1.16
N SER A 32 24.96 3.33 2.27
CA SER A 32 24.94 1.90 2.51
C SER A 32 24.24 1.28 1.29
N ASN A 33 24.90 0.35 0.61
CA ASN A 33 24.32 -0.37 -0.49
C ASN A 33 22.98 -0.95 0.01
N PRO A 34 21.82 -0.58 -0.58
CA PRO A 34 20.51 -1.02 -0.08
C PRO A 34 20.43 -2.55 0.13
N SER A 35 21.04 -3.31 -0.79
CA SER A 35 21.12 -4.76 -0.70
C SER A 35 21.90 -5.22 0.54
N HIS A 36 23.01 -4.56 0.87
CA HIS A 36 23.79 -4.89 2.07
C HIS A 36 23.01 -4.59 3.36
N GLU A 37 22.36 -3.43 3.43
CA GLU A 37 21.54 -3.05 4.60
C GLU A 37 20.39 -4.05 4.82
N TYR A 38 19.69 -4.45 3.74
CA TYR A 38 18.62 -5.43 3.82
C TYR A 38 19.15 -6.82 4.20
N SER A 39 20.30 -7.23 3.70
CA SER A 39 20.93 -8.52 4.04
C SER A 39 21.30 -8.59 5.51
N VAL A 40 21.94 -7.53 6.06
CA VAL A 40 22.31 -7.47 7.48
C VAL A 40 21.08 -7.55 8.38
N ARG A 41 20.00 -6.83 8.04
CA ARG A 41 18.75 -6.89 8.80
C ARG A 41 18.08 -8.25 8.68
N LEU A 42 18.06 -8.85 7.49
CA LEU A 42 17.53 -10.20 7.27
C LEU A 42 18.26 -11.23 8.13
N GLU A 43 19.60 -11.22 8.16
CA GLU A 43 20.41 -12.13 8.99
C GLU A 43 20.10 -11.96 10.48
N ARG A 44 19.96 -10.72 10.95
CA ARG A 44 19.58 -10.41 12.33
C ARG A 44 18.24 -11.05 12.69
N PHE A 45 17.20 -10.89 11.85
CA PHE A 45 15.89 -11.45 12.13
C PHE A 45 15.84 -12.96 11.94
N ALA A 46 16.53 -13.52 10.96
CA ALA A 46 16.68 -14.97 10.79
C ALA A 46 17.34 -15.63 12.00
N GLY A 47 18.37 -15.00 12.54
CA GLY A 47 18.99 -15.41 13.82
C GLY A 47 18.02 -15.36 15.00
N ALA A 48 17.22 -14.29 15.09
CA ALA A 48 16.19 -14.15 16.12
C ALA A 48 15.09 -15.23 16.00
N VAL A 49 14.64 -15.55 14.79
CA VAL A 49 13.68 -16.65 14.52
C VAL A 49 14.23 -17.98 15.04
N GLY A 50 15.50 -18.32 14.72
CA GLY A 50 16.15 -19.55 15.19
C GLY A 50 16.24 -19.63 16.72
N ALA A 51 16.58 -18.50 17.37
CA ALA A 51 16.65 -18.43 18.84
C ALA A 51 15.27 -18.60 19.47
N LYS A 52 14.23 -17.93 18.95
CA LYS A 52 12.85 -18.03 19.43
C LYS A 52 12.24 -19.40 19.18
N HIS A 53 12.57 -20.05 18.05
CA HIS A 53 12.14 -21.42 17.79
C HIS A 53 12.64 -22.40 18.86
N ARG A 54 13.93 -22.32 19.23
CA ARG A 54 14.49 -23.14 20.33
C ARG A 54 13.79 -22.87 21.66
N GLN A 55 13.52 -21.60 22.00
CA GLN A 55 12.77 -21.23 23.21
C GLN A 55 11.34 -21.77 23.19
N HIS A 56 10.68 -21.76 22.03
CA HIS A 56 9.34 -22.32 21.83
C HIS A 56 9.30 -23.83 22.12
N LEU A 57 10.26 -24.60 21.58
CA LEU A 57 10.35 -26.04 21.84
C LEU A 57 10.63 -26.33 23.32
N LEU A 58 11.54 -25.59 23.95
CA LEU A 58 11.82 -25.74 25.38
C LEU A 58 10.59 -25.45 26.24
N ALA A 59 9.86 -24.36 25.98
CA ALA A 59 8.64 -24.02 26.70
C ALA A 59 7.54 -25.08 26.49
N GLY A 60 7.44 -25.64 25.27
CA GLY A 60 6.52 -26.75 24.97
C GLY A 60 6.83 -28.00 25.78
N ASN A 61 8.07 -28.46 25.76
CA ASN A 61 8.52 -29.63 26.51
C ASN A 61 8.37 -29.44 28.01
N THR A 62 8.67 -28.25 28.54
CA THR A 62 8.48 -27.91 29.96
C THR A 62 7.00 -27.97 30.37
N LYS A 63 6.07 -27.51 29.54
CA LYS A 63 4.64 -27.62 29.79
C LYS A 63 4.19 -29.08 29.90
N ILE A 64 4.67 -29.96 29.02
CA ILE A 64 4.37 -31.40 29.07
C ILE A 64 4.91 -32.00 30.36
N ALA A 65 6.13 -31.67 30.76
CA ALA A 65 6.71 -32.14 32.02
C ALA A 65 5.90 -31.69 33.27
N VAL A 66 5.42 -30.44 33.27
CA VAL A 66 4.57 -29.90 34.34
C VAL A 66 3.21 -30.61 34.38
N ILE A 67 2.61 -30.92 33.23
CA ILE A 67 1.35 -31.71 33.19
C ILE A 67 1.60 -33.12 33.76
N ALA A 68 2.67 -33.81 33.35
CA ALA A 68 3.00 -35.15 33.86
C ALA A 68 3.23 -35.13 35.37
N ALA A 69 3.98 -34.15 35.88
CA ALA A 69 4.17 -33.96 37.32
C ALA A 69 2.85 -33.67 38.07
N GLY A 70 1.98 -32.84 37.45
CA GLY A 70 0.65 -32.54 37.97
C GLY A 70 -0.25 -33.79 38.08
N LEU A 71 -0.21 -34.66 37.06
CA LEU A 71 -0.95 -35.95 37.08
C LEU A 71 -0.45 -36.89 38.19
N VAL A 72 0.87 -36.97 38.38
CA VAL A 72 1.46 -37.76 39.48
C VAL A 72 1.03 -37.20 40.83
N LEU A 73 1.09 -35.89 41.04
CA LEU A 73 0.62 -35.24 42.28
C LEU A 73 -0.89 -35.46 42.49
N ALA A 74 -1.70 -35.38 41.43
CA ALA A 74 -3.13 -35.65 41.49
C ALA A 74 -3.42 -37.09 41.94
N TRP A 75 -2.65 -38.07 41.43
CA TRP A 75 -2.76 -39.46 41.86
C TRP A 75 -2.48 -39.63 43.37
N PHE A 76 -1.37 -39.04 43.87
CA PHE A 76 -1.04 -39.11 45.29
C PHE A 76 -2.00 -38.32 46.18
N SER A 77 -2.58 -37.25 45.71
CA SER A 77 -3.51 -36.42 46.45
C SER A 77 -4.93 -36.99 46.47
N LEU A 78 -5.47 -37.43 45.31
CA LEU A 78 -6.88 -37.83 45.18
C LEU A 78 -7.09 -39.34 45.32
N ALA A 79 -6.14 -40.19 44.87
CA ALA A 79 -6.31 -41.65 44.91
C ALA A 79 -5.65 -42.29 46.13
N LYS A 80 -4.58 -41.71 46.66
CA LYS A 80 -3.87 -42.23 47.86
C LYS A 80 -4.09 -41.40 49.12
N GLU A 81 -4.69 -40.18 49.00
CA GLU A 81 -4.94 -39.25 50.10
C GLU A 81 -3.69 -38.89 50.94
N TRP A 82 -2.49 -39.08 50.38
CA TRP A 82 -1.21 -38.81 51.06
C TRP A 82 -0.86 -37.32 51.10
N LEU A 83 -1.39 -36.51 50.14
CA LEU A 83 -1.12 -35.09 50.00
C LEU A 83 -2.42 -34.29 49.99
N SER A 84 -2.40 -33.10 50.57
CA SER A 84 -3.55 -32.20 50.51
C SER A 84 -3.83 -31.76 49.05
N PRO A 85 -5.11 -31.68 48.61
CA PRO A 85 -5.48 -31.20 47.28
C PRO A 85 -4.96 -29.80 46.91
N TYR A 86 -4.63 -28.99 47.91
CA TYR A 86 -4.03 -27.66 47.68
C TYR A 86 -2.69 -27.69 46.92
N TRP A 87 -1.94 -28.82 46.99
CA TRP A 87 -0.69 -28.98 46.25
C TRP A 87 -0.89 -29.00 44.72
N LEU A 88 -2.10 -29.27 44.23
CA LEU A 88 -2.43 -29.18 42.78
C LEU A 88 -2.43 -27.75 42.27
N ALA A 89 -2.51 -26.76 43.15
CA ALA A 89 -2.39 -25.34 42.74
C ALA A 89 -1.00 -25.02 42.18
N LEU A 90 0.07 -25.67 42.67
CA LEU A 90 1.45 -25.40 42.23
C LEU A 90 1.67 -25.74 40.74
N PRO A 91 1.41 -26.98 40.25
CA PRO A 91 1.53 -27.28 38.82
C PRO A 91 0.55 -26.49 37.96
N SER A 92 -0.66 -26.18 38.46
CA SER A 92 -1.64 -25.37 37.72
C SER A 92 -1.17 -23.93 37.51
N CYS A 93 -0.67 -23.27 38.56
CA CYS A 93 -0.10 -21.93 38.47
C CYS A 93 1.17 -21.90 37.58
N THR A 94 2.04 -22.92 37.73
CA THR A 94 3.25 -23.05 36.88
C THR A 94 2.88 -23.24 35.43
N TYR A 95 1.88 -24.08 35.13
CA TYR A 95 1.40 -24.26 33.76
C TYR A 95 0.80 -22.95 33.17
N ALA A 96 0.01 -22.22 33.94
CA ALA A 96 -0.55 -20.95 33.54
C ALA A 96 0.55 -19.91 33.21
N ALA A 97 1.56 -19.80 34.07
CA ALA A 97 2.70 -18.94 33.85
C ALA A 97 3.48 -19.33 32.59
N LEU A 98 3.74 -20.64 32.40
CA LEU A 98 4.40 -21.16 31.18
C LEU A 98 3.54 -20.98 29.94
N ALA A 99 2.23 -21.04 30.04
CA ALA A 99 1.34 -20.78 28.90
C ALA A 99 1.44 -19.32 28.42
N VAL A 100 1.44 -18.37 29.36
CA VAL A 100 1.64 -16.94 29.06
C VAL A 100 3.02 -16.68 28.45
N LEU A 101 4.08 -17.29 29.03
CA LEU A 101 5.44 -17.16 28.50
C LEU A 101 5.55 -17.75 27.09
N HIS A 102 4.95 -18.91 26.86
CA HIS A 102 4.94 -19.57 25.55
C HIS A 102 4.25 -18.71 24.50
N GLU A 103 3.10 -18.13 24.82
CA GLU A 103 2.39 -17.20 23.94
C GLU A 103 3.24 -15.96 23.60
N TYR A 104 3.93 -15.40 24.59
CA TYR A 104 4.86 -14.29 24.36
C TYR A 104 6.01 -14.67 23.42
N ILE A 105 6.61 -15.86 23.59
CA ILE A 105 7.67 -16.37 22.73
C ILE A 105 7.16 -16.57 21.30
N GLN A 106 5.95 -17.13 21.15
CA GLN A 106 5.33 -17.39 19.85
C GLN A 106 5.04 -16.08 19.10
N ARG A 107 4.47 -15.08 19.78
CA ARG A 107 4.24 -13.75 19.19
C ARG A 107 5.55 -13.06 18.79
N ALA A 108 6.59 -13.17 19.62
CA ALA A 108 7.90 -12.60 19.31
C ALA A 108 8.56 -13.31 18.12
N ARG A 109 8.35 -14.63 17.97
CA ARG A 109 8.80 -15.42 16.83
C ARG A 109 8.07 -14.99 15.56
N SER A 110 6.74 -14.93 15.56
CA SER A 110 5.93 -14.51 14.42
C SER A 110 6.36 -13.13 13.91
N ARG A 111 6.55 -12.15 14.81
CA ARG A 111 7.03 -10.81 14.44
C ARG A 111 8.40 -10.85 13.76
N ALA A 112 9.33 -11.68 14.26
CA ALA A 112 10.65 -11.82 13.64
C ALA A 112 10.57 -12.50 12.27
N GLU A 113 9.67 -13.47 12.08
CA GLU A 113 9.41 -14.13 10.80
C GLU A 113 8.86 -13.14 9.78
N THR A 114 7.86 -12.31 10.16
CA THR A 114 7.29 -11.27 9.30
C THR A 114 8.34 -10.20 8.92
N ALA A 115 9.20 -9.78 9.87
CA ALA A 115 10.29 -8.84 9.58
C ALA A 115 11.33 -9.45 8.63
N ALA A 116 11.71 -10.72 8.81
CA ALA A 116 12.61 -11.42 7.91
C ALA A 116 12.00 -11.53 6.49
N GLU A 117 10.71 -11.82 6.39
CA GLU A 117 9.99 -11.88 5.12
C GLU A 117 9.94 -10.53 4.42
N PHE A 118 9.74 -9.43 5.15
CA PHE A 118 9.77 -8.07 4.61
C PHE A 118 11.10 -7.77 3.90
N TYR A 119 12.23 -8.09 4.54
CA TYR A 119 13.56 -7.88 3.93
C TYR A 119 13.86 -8.87 2.80
N ARG A 120 13.38 -10.12 2.88
CA ARG A 120 13.51 -11.11 1.79
C ARG A 120 12.77 -10.65 0.54
N LYS A 121 11.56 -10.13 0.67
CA LYS A 121 10.80 -9.54 -0.45
C LYS A 121 11.50 -8.31 -1.03
N GLY A 122 12.09 -7.46 -0.17
CA GLY A 122 12.89 -6.32 -0.62
C GLY A 122 14.12 -6.73 -1.43
N LEU A 123 14.86 -7.73 -0.98
CA LEU A 123 15.99 -8.30 -1.74
C LEU A 123 15.51 -8.90 -3.06
N ALA A 124 14.39 -9.63 -3.06
CA ALA A 124 13.82 -10.19 -4.28
C ALA A 124 13.45 -9.12 -5.32
N ARG A 125 12.97 -7.92 -4.89
CA ARG A 125 12.72 -6.79 -5.79
C ARG A 125 14.01 -6.27 -6.42
N MET A 126 15.06 -6.08 -5.64
CA MET A 126 16.36 -5.62 -6.14
C MET A 126 17.06 -6.64 -7.06
N GLU A 127 16.74 -7.91 -6.93
CA GLU A 127 17.30 -9.01 -7.73
C GLU A 127 16.39 -9.45 -8.89
N ASP A 128 15.38 -8.65 -9.22
CA ASP A 128 14.38 -8.93 -10.29
C ASP A 128 13.65 -10.28 -10.13
N ARG A 129 13.49 -10.77 -8.87
CA ARG A 129 12.81 -12.05 -8.52
C ARG A 129 11.52 -11.83 -7.72
N TRP A 130 10.89 -10.69 -7.90
CA TRP A 130 9.75 -10.23 -7.10
C TRP A 130 8.38 -10.72 -7.59
N VAL A 131 8.26 -11.11 -8.85
CA VAL A 131 6.99 -11.51 -9.46
C VAL A 131 6.34 -12.67 -8.71
N GLY A 132 5.12 -12.47 -8.22
CA GLY A 132 4.37 -13.45 -7.42
C GLY A 132 4.70 -13.42 -5.92
N THR A 133 5.47 -12.44 -5.43
CA THR A 133 5.82 -12.32 -4.00
C THR A 133 5.04 -11.25 -3.26
N GLY A 134 4.39 -10.33 -3.98
CA GLY A 134 3.65 -9.19 -3.46
C GLY A 134 2.13 -9.32 -3.64
N HIS A 135 1.43 -8.26 -3.25
CA HIS A 135 0.01 -8.12 -3.53
C HIS A 135 -0.16 -7.62 -4.97
N THR A 136 -0.88 -8.36 -5.78
CA THR A 136 -1.04 -8.09 -7.22
C THR A 136 -1.94 -6.91 -7.53
N GLY A 137 -2.79 -6.50 -6.59
CA GLY A 137 -3.75 -5.42 -6.81
C GLY A 137 -4.88 -5.77 -7.78
N ASP A 138 -5.17 -7.06 -8.02
CA ASP A 138 -6.22 -7.50 -8.95
C ASP A 138 -7.59 -6.87 -8.66
N ARG A 139 -7.88 -6.56 -7.39
CA ARG A 139 -9.13 -5.88 -6.99
C ARG A 139 -9.28 -4.47 -7.54
N PHE A 140 -8.22 -3.88 -8.07
CA PHE A 140 -8.20 -2.54 -8.67
C PHE A 140 -8.28 -2.55 -10.19
N ARG A 141 -8.35 -3.73 -10.82
CA ARG A 141 -8.53 -3.86 -12.27
C ARG A 141 -9.93 -3.40 -12.64
N GLU A 142 -10.01 -2.35 -13.41
CA GLU A 142 -11.24 -1.85 -13.99
C GLU A 142 -11.27 -2.24 -15.47
N VAL A 143 -12.41 -2.76 -15.93
CA VAL A 143 -12.57 -3.26 -17.31
C VAL A 143 -12.37 -2.14 -18.35
N VAL A 144 -12.57 -0.88 -17.96
CA VAL A 144 -12.54 0.27 -18.88
C VAL A 144 -11.67 1.39 -18.32
N HIS A 145 -10.40 1.11 -18.03
CA HIS A 145 -9.44 2.18 -17.69
C HIS A 145 -8.55 2.46 -18.88
N VAL A 146 -8.34 3.75 -19.20
CA VAL A 146 -7.70 4.21 -20.44
C VAL A 146 -6.21 3.84 -20.60
N TYR A 147 -5.55 3.30 -19.57
CA TYR A 147 -4.16 2.86 -19.64
C TYR A 147 -3.76 1.73 -18.68
N ALA A 148 -4.59 1.40 -17.68
CA ALA A 148 -4.16 0.50 -16.60
C ALA A 148 -3.82 -0.92 -17.09
N GLU A 149 -4.63 -1.48 -18.00
CA GLU A 149 -4.41 -2.81 -18.58
C GLU A 149 -3.25 -2.81 -19.59
N ASP A 150 -3.16 -1.78 -20.42
CA ASP A 150 -2.13 -1.66 -21.46
C ASP A 150 -0.73 -1.53 -20.85
N LEU A 151 -0.63 -0.86 -19.70
CA LEU A 151 0.63 -0.61 -19.01
C LEU A 151 0.93 -1.62 -17.89
N ASP A 152 0.16 -2.71 -17.77
CA ASP A 152 0.37 -3.72 -16.74
C ASP A 152 0.44 -3.13 -15.31
N LEU A 153 -0.49 -2.22 -14.97
CA LEU A 153 -0.45 -1.59 -13.64
C LEU A 153 -0.82 -2.58 -12.54
N PHE A 154 -1.82 -3.43 -12.75
CA PHE A 154 -2.33 -4.37 -11.78
C PHE A 154 -2.26 -5.80 -12.30
N GLY A 155 -2.24 -6.74 -11.38
CA GLY A 155 -2.09 -8.16 -11.69
C GLY A 155 -0.67 -8.65 -11.42
N ARG A 156 -0.47 -9.95 -11.61
CA ARG A 156 0.82 -10.60 -11.37
C ARG A 156 1.89 -10.07 -12.33
N GLY A 157 3.01 -9.63 -11.78
CA GLY A 157 4.09 -9.00 -12.54
C GLY A 157 3.80 -7.54 -12.92
N GLY A 158 2.73 -6.93 -12.39
CA GLY A 158 2.35 -5.55 -12.65
C GLY A 158 3.09 -4.53 -11.77
N LEU A 159 2.93 -3.25 -12.13
CA LEU A 159 3.60 -2.15 -11.45
C LEU A 159 3.20 -2.05 -9.97
N PHE A 160 1.92 -2.28 -9.65
CA PHE A 160 1.43 -2.27 -8.27
C PHE A 160 2.14 -3.32 -7.40
N GLU A 161 2.33 -4.55 -7.91
CA GLU A 161 3.03 -5.60 -7.18
C GLU A 161 4.50 -5.24 -6.91
N LEU A 162 5.17 -4.59 -7.86
CA LEU A 162 6.54 -4.09 -7.70
C LEU A 162 6.63 -3.02 -6.61
N LEU A 163 5.70 -2.07 -6.60
CA LEU A 163 5.75 -0.88 -5.74
C LEU A 163 5.21 -1.14 -4.34
N SER A 164 4.12 -1.93 -4.21
CA SER A 164 3.36 -2.02 -2.97
C SER A 164 4.12 -2.76 -1.87
N THR A 165 4.45 -2.04 -0.82
CA THR A 165 4.85 -2.59 0.48
C THR A 165 3.76 -2.38 1.53
N ALA A 166 2.64 -1.74 1.18
CA ALA A 166 1.50 -1.53 2.04
C ALA A 166 0.90 -2.87 2.47
N ARG A 167 0.47 -2.94 3.72
CA ARG A 167 -0.17 -4.11 4.32
C ARG A 167 -1.63 -3.86 4.65
N LEU A 168 -1.99 -2.58 4.79
CA LEU A 168 -3.34 -2.19 5.12
C LEU A 168 -4.13 -1.84 3.84
N PRO A 169 -5.41 -2.23 3.76
CA PRO A 169 -6.25 -1.94 2.59
C PRO A 169 -6.30 -0.46 2.22
N MET A 170 -6.24 0.45 3.22
CA MET A 170 -6.23 1.88 2.96
C MET A 170 -4.94 2.36 2.28
N GLY A 171 -3.79 1.79 2.61
CA GLY A 171 -2.52 2.11 1.95
C GLY A 171 -2.48 1.61 0.51
N GLU A 172 -2.98 0.38 0.28
CA GLU A 172 -3.13 -0.16 -1.06
C GLU A 172 -4.10 0.66 -1.92
N ASN A 173 -5.26 1.04 -1.36
CA ASN A 173 -6.25 1.88 -2.04
C ASN A 173 -5.64 3.22 -2.46
N GLN A 174 -4.88 3.85 -1.57
CA GLN A 174 -4.25 5.14 -1.85
C GLN A 174 -3.16 5.03 -2.93
N LEU A 175 -2.30 4.00 -2.86
CA LEU A 175 -1.28 3.75 -3.90
C LEU A 175 -1.94 3.46 -5.25
N ALA A 176 -2.95 2.60 -5.29
CA ALA A 176 -3.69 2.30 -6.52
C ALA A 176 -4.36 3.55 -7.11
N ASN A 177 -4.90 4.43 -6.26
CA ASN A 177 -5.48 5.69 -6.72
C ASN A 177 -4.43 6.61 -7.37
N TRP A 178 -3.23 6.74 -6.78
CA TRP A 178 -2.14 7.54 -7.38
C TRP A 178 -1.65 6.97 -8.72
N LEU A 179 -1.70 5.65 -8.91
CA LEU A 179 -1.33 5.03 -10.19
C LEU A 179 -2.42 5.20 -11.26
N ARG A 180 -3.69 5.39 -10.88
CA ARG A 180 -4.81 5.54 -11.83
C ARG A 180 -5.16 6.99 -12.15
N VAL A 181 -4.90 7.91 -11.23
CA VAL A 181 -5.30 9.31 -11.36
C VAL A 181 -4.07 10.22 -11.25
N PRO A 182 -3.75 10.98 -12.30
CA PRO A 182 -2.64 11.93 -12.26
C PRO A 182 -2.81 12.96 -11.15
N SER A 183 -1.77 13.16 -10.35
CA SER A 183 -1.74 14.18 -9.29
C SER A 183 -1.42 15.57 -9.86
N SER A 184 -1.79 16.63 -9.14
CA SER A 184 -1.37 17.99 -9.49
C SER A 184 0.14 18.19 -9.29
N ARG A 185 0.74 19.12 -10.04
CA ARG A 185 2.18 19.43 -9.94
C ARG A 185 2.63 19.70 -8.51
N ASP A 186 1.87 20.51 -7.78
CA ASP A 186 2.24 20.91 -6.42
C ASP A 186 2.17 19.72 -5.45
N ALA A 187 1.15 18.86 -5.59
CA ALA A 187 1.04 17.62 -4.84
C ALA A 187 2.22 16.67 -5.13
N ILE A 188 2.63 16.55 -6.40
CA ILE A 188 3.78 15.71 -6.80
C ILE A 188 5.08 16.23 -6.18
N LEU A 189 5.34 17.54 -6.25
CA LEU A 189 6.54 18.14 -5.68
C LEU A 189 6.58 18.00 -4.15
N GLU A 190 5.43 18.10 -3.50
CA GLU A 190 5.29 17.80 -2.09
C GLU A 190 5.61 16.32 -1.81
N GLN A 191 5.02 15.38 -2.56
CA GLN A 191 5.30 13.95 -2.45
C GLN A 191 6.79 13.63 -2.61
N HIS A 192 7.50 14.26 -3.56
CA HIS A 192 8.95 14.09 -3.69
C HIS A 192 9.71 14.41 -2.40
N SER A 193 9.32 15.48 -1.69
CA SER A 193 9.95 15.86 -0.42
C SER A 193 9.66 14.85 0.68
N LEU A 194 8.42 14.34 0.75
CA LEU A 194 7.98 13.34 1.72
C LEU A 194 8.66 11.98 1.49
N ILE A 195 8.74 11.56 0.22
CA ILE A 195 9.41 10.29 -0.16
C ILE A 195 10.90 10.36 0.18
N ARG A 196 11.59 11.49 -0.08
CA ARG A 196 13.00 11.66 0.29
C ARG A 196 13.22 11.58 1.80
N GLU A 197 12.34 12.13 2.61
CA GLU A 197 12.40 11.99 4.07
C GLU A 197 12.16 10.56 4.53
N LEU A 198 11.14 9.88 3.97
CA LEU A 198 10.73 8.55 4.37
C LEU A 198 11.65 7.45 3.84
N ARG A 199 12.44 7.73 2.80
CA ARG A 199 13.35 6.78 2.16
C ARG A 199 14.31 6.12 3.15
N ASP A 200 14.87 6.90 4.04
CA ASP A 200 15.90 6.44 4.97
C ASP A 200 15.31 5.95 6.32
N LYS A 201 13.96 6.01 6.49
CA LYS A 201 13.26 5.57 7.71
C LYS A 201 12.92 4.06 7.66
N LEU A 202 13.94 3.21 7.59
CA LEU A 202 13.80 1.75 7.50
C LEU A 202 13.03 1.16 8.68
N ASP A 203 13.33 1.63 9.90
CA ASP A 203 12.69 1.12 11.12
C ASP A 203 11.17 1.40 11.13
N LEU A 204 10.75 2.57 10.61
CA LEU A 204 9.33 2.88 10.47
C LEU A 204 8.65 1.93 9.46
N ARG A 205 9.31 1.69 8.30
CA ARG A 205 8.79 0.76 7.27
C ARG A 205 8.66 -0.67 7.81
N GLU A 206 9.67 -1.14 8.55
CA GLU A 206 9.66 -2.45 9.20
C GLU A 206 8.54 -2.57 10.23
N ASP A 207 8.45 -1.61 11.17
CA ASP A 207 7.45 -1.61 12.24
C ASP A 207 6.01 -1.65 11.69
N LEU A 208 5.72 -0.84 10.65
CA LEU A 208 4.41 -0.82 10.02
C LEU A 208 4.13 -2.10 9.22
N ALA A 209 5.12 -2.64 8.50
CA ALA A 209 4.95 -3.88 7.76
C ALA A 209 4.65 -5.06 8.70
N VAL A 210 5.39 -5.17 9.81
CA VAL A 210 5.20 -6.25 10.81
C VAL A 210 3.84 -6.14 11.51
N THR A 211 3.45 -4.93 11.92
CA THR A 211 2.17 -4.72 12.60
C THR A 211 0.99 -4.80 11.62
N GLY A 212 1.17 -4.32 10.39
CA GLY A 212 0.14 -4.29 9.36
C GLY A 212 -0.25 -5.66 8.84
N GLU A 213 0.68 -6.63 8.75
CA GLU A 213 0.40 -8.00 8.31
C GLU A 213 -0.66 -8.66 9.19
N ASP A 214 -0.51 -8.57 10.51
CA ASP A 214 -1.48 -9.11 11.46
C ASP A 214 -2.81 -8.32 11.44
N LEU A 215 -2.76 -7.02 11.14
CA LEU A 215 -3.92 -6.13 11.15
C LEU A 215 -4.82 -6.34 9.93
N SER A 216 -4.25 -6.58 8.76
CA SER A 216 -4.96 -6.67 7.48
C SER A 216 -6.05 -7.76 7.46
N THR A 217 -5.83 -8.86 8.20
CA THR A 217 -6.76 -9.99 8.31
C THR A 217 -7.85 -9.78 9.36
N ARG A 218 -7.70 -8.80 10.28
CA ARG A 218 -8.52 -8.65 11.48
C ARG A 218 -9.35 -7.39 11.52
N LEU A 219 -9.07 -6.42 10.68
CA LEU A 219 -9.74 -5.13 10.67
C LEU A 219 -10.07 -4.69 9.24
N ASN A 220 -11.33 -4.33 9.01
CA ASN A 220 -11.73 -3.56 7.84
C ASN A 220 -11.89 -2.09 8.23
N PRO A 221 -10.91 -1.22 7.90
CA PRO A 221 -10.92 0.16 8.34
C PRO A 221 -12.06 0.99 7.75
N GLU A 222 -12.50 0.67 6.54
CA GLU A 222 -13.61 1.39 5.88
C GLU A 222 -14.94 1.08 6.54
N SER A 223 -15.21 -0.19 6.86
CA SER A 223 -16.39 -0.59 7.61
C SER A 223 -16.41 0.07 8.99
N LEU A 224 -15.25 0.16 9.66
CA LEU A 224 -15.13 0.80 10.95
C LEU A 224 -15.39 2.31 10.86
N ALA A 225 -14.85 2.99 9.84
CA ALA A 225 -15.11 4.41 9.59
C ALA A 225 -16.58 4.66 9.28
N GLY A 226 -17.20 3.85 8.42
CA GLY A 226 -18.63 3.93 8.11
C GLY A 226 -19.51 3.73 9.35
N TRP A 227 -19.20 2.75 10.21
CA TRP A 227 -19.89 2.58 11.48
C TRP A 227 -19.70 3.80 12.40
N ALA A 228 -18.50 4.33 12.47
CA ALA A 228 -18.18 5.47 13.34
C ALA A 228 -18.91 6.77 12.93
N GLU A 229 -19.14 6.98 11.64
CA GLU A 229 -19.91 8.10 11.09
C GLU A 229 -21.42 7.93 11.21
N GLY A 230 -21.89 6.73 11.53
CA GLY A 230 -23.30 6.41 11.61
C GLY A 230 -24.07 7.24 12.63
N GLN A 231 -25.39 7.36 12.42
CA GLN A 231 -26.26 8.09 13.34
C GLN A 231 -26.43 7.36 14.67
N ARG A 232 -26.69 8.13 15.73
CA ARG A 232 -26.94 7.60 17.07
C ARG A 232 -28.24 6.80 17.09
N VAL A 233 -28.20 5.58 17.63
CA VAL A 233 -29.33 4.65 17.72
C VAL A 233 -29.94 4.63 19.12
N LEU A 234 -29.10 4.77 20.15
CA LEU A 234 -29.54 4.74 21.54
C LEU A 234 -29.98 6.11 22.05
N PRO A 235 -30.96 6.18 22.97
CA PRO A 235 -31.43 7.43 23.55
C PRO A 235 -30.33 8.15 24.32
N LYS A 236 -30.51 9.49 24.49
CA LYS A 236 -29.50 10.35 25.14
C LYS A 236 -29.31 10.03 26.64
N SER A 237 -28.27 10.58 27.17
CA SER A 237 -27.62 10.45 28.48
C SER A 237 -28.40 9.94 29.72
N PRO A 238 -29.64 10.33 30.08
CA PRO A 238 -30.22 9.84 31.32
C PRO A 238 -30.40 8.32 31.37
N TRP A 239 -30.66 7.67 30.24
CA TRP A 239 -30.87 6.22 30.16
C TRP A 239 -29.62 5.40 30.47
N ARG A 240 -28.42 5.94 30.20
CA ARG A 240 -27.17 5.29 30.61
C ARG A 240 -27.01 5.32 32.14
N LEU A 241 -27.35 6.44 32.78
CA LEU A 241 -27.28 6.54 34.24
C LEU A 241 -28.29 5.60 34.90
N VAL A 242 -29.49 5.50 34.31
CA VAL A 242 -30.52 4.52 34.77
C VAL A 242 -29.97 3.09 34.65
N ALA A 243 -29.35 2.72 33.53
CA ALA A 243 -28.75 1.37 33.36
C ALA A 243 -27.67 1.08 34.40
N ILE A 244 -26.82 2.07 34.73
CA ILE A 244 -25.78 1.94 35.76
C ILE A 244 -26.42 1.79 37.16
N ALA A 245 -27.41 2.62 37.49
CA ALA A 245 -28.09 2.57 38.77
C ALA A 245 -28.80 1.21 38.99
N LEU A 246 -29.51 0.72 37.96
CA LEU A 246 -30.16 -0.58 37.97
C LEU A 246 -29.15 -1.72 38.23
N ALA A 247 -28.05 -1.76 37.46
CA ALA A 247 -27.01 -2.77 37.64
C ALA A 247 -26.38 -2.75 39.06
N LEU A 248 -26.17 -1.54 39.62
CA LEU A 248 -25.67 -1.41 40.99
C LEU A 248 -26.69 -1.92 42.04
N CYS A 249 -27.98 -1.57 41.88
CA CYS A 249 -29.04 -2.03 42.77
C CYS A 249 -29.22 -3.54 42.71
N SER A 250 -29.20 -4.13 41.50
CA SER A 250 -29.30 -5.58 41.31
C SER A 250 -28.08 -6.31 41.91
N GLY A 251 -26.88 -5.79 41.69
CA GLY A 251 -25.66 -6.32 42.31
C GLY A 251 -25.71 -6.28 43.85
N ALA A 252 -26.16 -5.16 44.43
CA ALA A 252 -26.33 -5.00 45.87
C ALA A 252 -27.41 -5.95 46.44
N ALA A 253 -28.53 -6.11 45.74
CA ALA A 253 -29.61 -7.01 46.14
C ALA A 253 -29.18 -8.48 46.11
N ILE A 254 -28.38 -8.88 45.10
CA ILE A 254 -27.79 -10.24 45.04
C ILE A 254 -26.81 -10.48 46.18
N LEU A 255 -25.91 -9.50 46.45
CA LEU A 255 -24.98 -9.61 47.60
C LEU A 255 -25.71 -9.68 48.94
N TYR A 256 -26.81 -8.88 49.10
CA TYR A 256 -27.66 -8.93 50.30
C TYR A 256 -28.33 -10.29 50.46
N TYR A 257 -28.79 -10.92 49.37
CA TYR A 257 -29.32 -12.27 49.39
C TYR A 257 -28.29 -13.30 49.88
N PHE A 258 -27.06 -13.25 49.39
CA PHE A 258 -25.99 -14.15 49.86
C PHE A 258 -25.56 -13.87 51.30
N ALA A 259 -25.81 -12.68 51.82
CA ALA A 259 -25.61 -12.36 53.25
C ALA A 259 -26.77 -12.78 54.16
N GLY A 260 -27.76 -13.55 53.65
CA GLY A 260 -28.91 -14.08 54.43
C GLY A 260 -30.17 -13.23 54.31
N GLY A 261 -30.21 -12.24 53.42
CA GLY A 261 -31.41 -11.41 53.18
C GLY A 261 -32.49 -12.13 52.38
N PRO A 262 -33.74 -11.59 52.37
CA PRO A 262 -34.85 -12.19 51.68
C PRO A 262 -34.73 -12.14 50.14
N TYR A 263 -34.94 -13.28 49.46
CA TYR A 263 -34.83 -13.43 47.99
C TYR A 263 -35.79 -12.51 47.17
N PRO A 264 -36.98 -12.10 47.66
CA PRO A 264 -37.89 -11.28 46.84
C PRO A 264 -37.29 -9.94 46.39
N ILE A 265 -36.36 -9.36 47.17
CA ILE A 265 -35.71 -8.10 46.85
C ILE A 265 -34.84 -8.27 45.58
N ALA A 266 -34.03 -9.32 45.53
CA ALA A 266 -33.23 -9.63 44.35
C ALA A 266 -34.10 -9.92 43.13
N LEU A 267 -35.21 -10.64 43.32
CA LEU A 267 -36.14 -10.96 42.23
C LEU A 267 -36.81 -9.71 41.64
N ILE A 268 -37.19 -8.74 42.49
CA ILE A 268 -37.77 -7.45 42.00
C ILE A 268 -36.79 -6.73 41.12
N PHE A 269 -35.54 -6.52 41.55
CA PHE A 269 -34.55 -5.82 40.77
C PHE A 269 -34.20 -6.54 39.45
N LEU A 270 -34.02 -7.87 39.48
CA LEU A 270 -33.80 -8.67 38.27
C LEU A 270 -34.99 -8.61 37.30
N THR A 271 -36.23 -8.52 37.80
CA THR A 271 -37.42 -8.35 36.96
C THR A 271 -37.42 -6.98 36.27
N VAL A 272 -37.06 -5.92 37.00
CA VAL A 272 -36.91 -4.56 36.42
C VAL A 272 -35.80 -4.54 35.36
N ASP A 273 -34.65 -5.18 35.63
CA ASP A 273 -33.54 -5.32 34.67
C ASP A 273 -33.98 -6.07 33.41
N ALA A 274 -34.78 -7.16 33.56
CA ALA A 274 -35.30 -7.92 32.43
C ALA A 274 -36.21 -7.06 31.51
N ILE A 275 -37.09 -6.25 32.12
CA ILE A 275 -37.98 -5.33 31.40
C ILE A 275 -37.14 -4.27 30.67
N PHE A 276 -36.15 -3.67 31.36
CA PHE A 276 -35.27 -2.66 30.81
C PHE A 276 -34.42 -3.21 29.67
N LEU A 277 -33.84 -4.41 29.86
CA LEU A 277 -33.08 -5.13 28.83
C LEU A 277 -33.96 -5.38 27.58
N ARG A 278 -35.18 -5.92 27.79
CA ARG A 278 -36.12 -6.19 26.70
C ARG A 278 -36.47 -4.92 25.88
N ALA A 279 -36.65 -3.79 26.55
CA ALA A 279 -36.99 -2.53 25.92
C ALA A 279 -35.86 -1.97 25.01
N LEU A 280 -34.61 -2.15 25.39
CA LEU A 280 -33.45 -1.58 24.68
C LEU A 280 -32.63 -2.60 23.88
N LYS A 281 -32.85 -3.93 24.08
CA LYS A 281 -32.03 -5.00 23.49
C LYS A 281 -31.87 -4.88 21.98
N LYS A 282 -32.95 -4.68 21.23
CA LYS A 282 -32.90 -4.54 19.76
C LYS A 282 -32.00 -3.37 19.31
N ARG A 283 -32.10 -2.22 20.02
CA ARG A 283 -31.29 -1.03 19.69
C ARG A 283 -29.82 -1.23 20.09
N ALA A 284 -29.58 -1.84 21.25
CA ALA A 284 -28.23 -2.16 21.70
C ALA A 284 -27.54 -3.15 20.75
N GLN A 285 -28.25 -4.20 20.36
CA GLN A 285 -27.73 -5.17 19.37
C GLN A 285 -27.45 -4.52 18.01
N ALA A 286 -28.29 -3.59 17.53
CA ALA A 286 -28.04 -2.86 16.27
C ALA A 286 -26.72 -2.04 16.33
N VAL A 287 -26.38 -1.49 17.49
CA VAL A 287 -25.09 -0.79 17.68
C VAL A 287 -23.93 -1.79 17.67
N ILE A 288 -24.06 -2.90 18.38
CA ILE A 288 -22.99 -3.92 18.55
C ILE A 288 -22.75 -4.69 17.25
N HIS A 289 -23.79 -5.16 16.58
CA HIS A 289 -23.66 -5.89 15.31
C HIS A 289 -23.12 -5.03 14.17
N GLY A 290 -23.23 -3.70 14.27
CA GLY A 290 -22.58 -2.78 13.34
C GLY A 290 -21.06 -2.71 13.50
N ILE A 291 -20.51 -3.19 14.63
CA ILE A 291 -19.06 -3.21 14.87
C ILE A 291 -18.45 -4.44 14.19
N SER A 292 -17.94 -4.25 12.98
CA SER A 292 -17.37 -5.32 12.14
C SER A 292 -15.88 -5.57 12.41
N CYS A 293 -15.43 -5.41 13.66
CA CYS A 293 -14.02 -5.60 14.03
C CYS A 293 -13.91 -6.25 15.41
N ASN A 294 -12.80 -6.98 15.63
CA ASN A 294 -12.47 -7.56 16.92
C ASN A 294 -11.54 -6.64 17.74
N ALA A 295 -11.48 -6.88 19.04
CA ALA A 295 -10.65 -6.09 19.96
C ALA A 295 -9.16 -6.16 19.61
N GLU A 296 -8.68 -7.30 19.13
CA GLU A 296 -7.26 -7.50 18.78
C GLU A 296 -6.85 -6.67 17.57
N GLY A 297 -7.67 -6.62 16.50
CA GLY A 297 -7.43 -5.76 15.35
C GLY A 297 -7.39 -4.26 15.72
N LEU A 298 -8.28 -3.83 16.61
CA LEU A 298 -8.25 -2.45 17.14
C LEU A 298 -6.98 -2.16 17.97
N LEU A 299 -6.49 -3.13 18.74
CA LEU A 299 -5.24 -2.98 19.48
C LEU A 299 -4.05 -2.84 18.53
N LEU A 300 -3.98 -3.64 17.47
CA LEU A 300 -2.94 -3.53 16.44
C LEU A 300 -3.02 -2.16 15.73
N PHE A 301 -4.21 -1.71 15.33
CA PHE A 301 -4.40 -0.39 14.75
C PHE A 301 -3.96 0.74 15.69
N SER A 302 -4.25 0.60 17.00
CA SER A 302 -3.75 1.56 17.99
C SER A 302 -2.23 1.59 18.10
N GLN A 303 -1.53 0.46 17.82
CA GLN A 303 -0.07 0.42 17.78
C GLN A 303 0.50 1.13 16.55
N VAL A 304 -0.11 0.91 15.37
CA VAL A 304 0.21 1.65 14.14
C VAL A 304 0.08 3.15 14.36
N LEU A 305 -1.08 3.61 14.83
CA LEU A 305 -1.31 5.03 15.10
C LEU A 305 -0.30 5.60 16.11
N ARG A 306 -0.01 4.86 17.18
CA ARG A 306 0.98 5.27 18.18
C ARG A 306 2.39 5.39 17.58
N ARG A 307 2.75 4.49 16.67
CA ARG A 307 4.05 4.54 16.00
C ARG A 307 4.18 5.80 15.14
N LEU A 308 3.09 6.17 14.42
CA LEU A 308 3.03 7.38 13.62
C LEU A 308 3.00 8.66 14.47
N GLU A 309 2.27 8.66 15.60
CA GLU A 309 2.25 9.77 16.56
C GLU A 309 3.63 10.09 17.16
N GLN A 310 4.49 9.08 17.30
CA GLN A 310 5.80 9.18 17.95
C GLN A 310 6.97 9.38 16.97
N GLU A 311 6.72 9.23 15.67
CA GLU A 311 7.78 9.38 14.67
C GLU A 311 8.19 10.85 14.55
N PRO A 312 9.51 11.17 14.67
CA PRO A 312 10.00 12.52 14.48
C PRO A 312 10.07 12.84 12.98
N PHE A 313 9.01 13.44 12.46
CA PHE A 313 8.96 13.93 11.10
C PHE A 313 9.53 15.35 10.97
N VAL A 314 10.12 15.65 9.81
CA VAL A 314 10.73 16.96 9.50
C VAL A 314 9.85 17.76 8.53
N SER A 315 9.29 17.11 7.51
CA SER A 315 8.44 17.76 6.52
C SER A 315 7.15 18.30 7.14
N PRO A 316 6.72 19.53 6.80
CA PRO A 316 5.53 20.16 7.41
C PRO A 316 4.26 19.30 7.30
N ARG A 317 4.04 18.63 6.17
CA ARG A 317 2.87 17.78 5.97
C ARG A 317 2.89 16.52 6.84
N LEU A 318 4.04 15.83 6.98
CA LEU A 318 4.15 14.69 7.88
C LEU A 318 4.02 15.10 9.34
N GLN A 319 4.54 16.29 9.70
CA GLN A 319 4.32 16.87 11.03
C GLN A 319 2.83 17.21 11.26
N ALA A 320 2.13 17.71 10.24
CA ALA A 320 0.70 17.96 10.33
C ALA A 320 -0.06 16.63 10.54
N PHE A 321 0.28 15.55 9.83
CA PHE A 321 -0.32 14.23 10.03
C PHE A 321 -0.10 13.70 11.45
N SER A 322 1.14 13.70 11.94
CA SER A 322 1.42 13.27 13.33
C SER A 322 0.74 14.17 14.35
N GLY A 323 0.66 15.47 14.09
CA GLY A 323 -0.06 16.45 14.89
C GLY A 323 -1.58 16.21 14.93
N GLU A 324 -2.21 15.93 13.78
CA GLU A 324 -3.63 15.56 13.70
C GLU A 324 -3.92 14.27 14.48
N LEU A 325 -3.05 13.26 14.38
CA LEU A 325 -3.18 12.01 15.14
C LEU A 325 -2.98 12.23 16.65
N ALA A 326 -2.08 13.11 17.04
CA ALA A 326 -1.80 13.45 18.44
C ALA A 326 -2.78 14.46 19.02
N ALA A 327 -3.47 15.25 18.18
CA ALA A 327 -4.34 16.33 18.59
C ALA A 327 -5.52 15.85 19.46
N GLY A 328 -5.86 16.62 20.46
CA GLY A 328 -7.07 16.52 21.27
C GLY A 328 -7.15 15.33 22.22
N ARG A 329 -6.65 14.15 21.98
CA ARG A 329 -6.62 12.95 22.89
C ARG A 329 -5.93 11.73 22.30
N GLN A 330 -4.95 11.92 21.44
CA GLN A 330 -4.19 10.84 20.79
C GLN A 330 -5.09 9.75 20.17
N ALA A 331 -5.10 9.66 18.85
CA ALA A 331 -5.89 8.68 18.10
C ALA A 331 -5.64 7.25 18.61
N SER A 332 -4.37 6.91 18.90
CA SER A 332 -3.99 5.61 19.45
C SER A 332 -4.67 5.31 20.79
N ARG A 333 -4.82 6.30 21.69
CA ARG A 333 -5.51 6.10 22.98
C ARG A 333 -7.02 5.94 22.78
N ALA A 334 -7.61 6.70 21.85
CA ALA A 334 -9.03 6.60 21.55
C ALA A 334 -9.38 5.22 21.00
N ILE A 335 -8.60 4.70 20.04
CA ILE A 335 -8.78 3.35 19.49
C ILE A 335 -8.54 2.27 20.54
N ARG A 336 -7.51 2.41 21.37
CA ARG A 336 -7.28 1.46 22.48
C ARG A 336 -8.43 1.44 23.49
N LYS A 337 -9.05 2.59 23.76
CA LYS A 337 -10.25 2.64 24.62
C LYS A 337 -11.42 1.93 23.95
N PHE A 338 -11.57 2.08 22.63
CA PHE A 338 -12.60 1.37 21.87
C PHE A 338 -12.36 -0.14 21.85
N ALA A 339 -11.11 -0.58 21.68
CA ALA A 339 -10.73 -1.99 21.76
C ALA A 339 -11.17 -2.64 23.09
N ARG A 340 -11.06 -1.91 24.21
CA ARG A 340 -11.55 -2.42 25.50
C ARG A 340 -13.07 -2.57 25.55
N ILE A 341 -13.81 -1.70 24.86
CA ILE A 341 -15.27 -1.82 24.75
C ILE A 341 -15.62 -3.05 23.91
N VAL A 342 -14.95 -3.23 22.76
CA VAL A 342 -15.17 -4.36 21.86
C VAL A 342 -14.76 -5.69 22.49
N TYR A 343 -13.74 -5.71 23.35
CA TYR A 343 -13.37 -6.90 24.10
C TYR A 343 -14.55 -7.50 24.92
N TRP A 344 -15.42 -6.66 25.47
CA TRP A 344 -16.62 -7.11 26.17
C TRP A 344 -17.70 -7.61 25.21
N VAL A 345 -17.72 -7.15 23.97
CA VAL A 345 -18.57 -7.71 22.90
C VAL A 345 -18.07 -9.11 22.51
N ASP A 346 -16.77 -9.25 22.28
CA ASP A 346 -16.15 -10.54 21.91
C ASP A 346 -16.33 -11.60 23.03
N ALA A 347 -16.35 -11.15 24.29
CA ALA A 347 -16.57 -12.01 25.44
C ALA A 347 -18.05 -12.45 25.64
N GLU A 348 -19.01 -11.88 24.92
CA GLU A 348 -20.47 -12.16 25.05
C GLU A 348 -20.79 -13.66 24.88
N HIS A 349 -19.98 -14.41 24.14
CA HIS A 349 -20.15 -15.84 23.94
C HIS A 349 -19.66 -16.72 25.09
N SER A 350 -19.07 -16.14 26.16
CA SER A 350 -18.64 -16.91 27.33
C SER A 350 -19.80 -17.18 28.28
N LEU A 351 -19.77 -18.36 28.96
CA LEU A 351 -20.79 -18.74 29.93
C LEU A 351 -20.92 -17.69 31.04
N LEU A 352 -19.82 -17.13 31.51
CA LEU A 352 -19.78 -16.08 32.52
C LEU A 352 -20.45 -14.78 32.06
N ALA A 353 -20.30 -14.40 30.80
CA ALA A 353 -20.95 -13.22 30.25
C ALA A 353 -22.48 -13.39 30.18
N HIS A 354 -22.95 -14.58 29.83
CA HIS A 354 -24.40 -14.90 29.86
C HIS A 354 -24.99 -14.84 31.28
N LEU A 355 -24.29 -15.32 32.27
CA LEU A 355 -24.72 -15.23 33.67
C LEU A 355 -24.71 -13.78 34.19
N ALA A 356 -23.77 -12.98 33.73
CA ALA A 356 -23.64 -11.57 34.10
C ALA A 356 -24.58 -10.64 33.33
N GLU A 357 -25.20 -11.11 32.22
CA GLU A 357 -26.02 -10.29 31.33
C GLU A 357 -27.17 -9.58 32.05
N LEU A 358 -27.95 -10.34 32.80
CA LEU A 358 -29.13 -9.79 33.44
C LEU A 358 -28.78 -8.85 34.61
N PRO A 359 -27.95 -9.22 35.60
CA PRO A 359 -27.66 -8.36 36.74
C PRO A 359 -26.77 -7.15 36.44
N LEU A 360 -25.96 -7.21 35.36
CA LEU A 360 -25.07 -6.10 35.00
C LEU A 360 -25.55 -5.33 33.75
N LEU A 361 -26.60 -5.80 33.07
CA LEU A 361 -27.08 -5.23 31.82
C LEU A 361 -25.92 -5.03 30.79
N ASN A 362 -25.04 -6.05 30.69
CA ASN A 362 -23.75 -5.94 30.00
C ASN A 362 -23.89 -5.44 28.57
N THR A 363 -24.74 -6.06 27.74
CA THR A 363 -25.00 -5.64 26.35
C THR A 363 -25.40 -4.17 26.25
N ILE A 364 -26.25 -3.69 27.17
CA ILE A 364 -26.69 -2.29 27.21
C ILE A 364 -25.57 -1.35 27.60
N GLN A 365 -24.77 -1.70 28.62
CA GLN A 365 -23.63 -0.90 29.07
C GLN A 365 -22.58 -0.75 27.96
N VAL A 366 -22.25 -1.85 27.27
CA VAL A 366 -21.31 -1.89 26.15
C VAL A 366 -21.82 -1.04 24.98
N ALA A 367 -23.09 -1.17 24.62
CA ALA A 367 -23.70 -0.38 23.54
C ALA A 367 -23.68 1.12 23.85
N PHE A 368 -24.02 1.54 25.09
CA PHE A 368 -23.90 2.94 25.51
C PHE A 368 -22.45 3.43 25.51
N ALA A 369 -21.49 2.59 25.89
CA ALA A 369 -20.09 2.94 25.86
C ALA A 369 -19.58 3.13 24.40
N ALA A 370 -19.99 2.25 23.49
CA ALA A 370 -19.68 2.35 22.06
C ALA A 370 -20.29 3.62 21.42
N GLU A 371 -21.55 3.92 21.72
CA GLU A 371 -22.21 5.16 21.30
C GLU A 371 -21.53 6.43 21.83
N ALA A 372 -21.11 6.42 23.09
CA ALA A 372 -20.39 7.53 23.69
C ALA A 372 -19.02 7.75 23.04
N TRP A 373 -18.35 6.65 22.67
CA TRP A 373 -17.11 6.72 21.92
C TRP A 373 -17.37 7.26 20.50
N ARG A 374 -18.36 6.73 19.79
CA ARG A 374 -18.77 7.15 18.45
C ARG A 374 -19.10 8.64 18.39
N SER A 375 -19.92 9.14 19.31
CA SER A 375 -20.30 10.54 19.38
C SER A 375 -19.12 11.50 19.60
N ARG A 376 -18.00 10.99 20.14
CA ARG A 376 -16.82 11.80 20.45
C ARG A 376 -15.73 11.72 19.40
N PHE A 377 -15.52 10.57 18.79
CA PHE A 377 -14.39 10.30 17.91
C PHE A 377 -14.82 9.87 16.51
N GLY A 378 -16.10 9.63 16.27
CA GLY A 378 -16.60 9.07 15.01
C GLY A 378 -16.20 9.90 13.80
N GLN A 379 -16.33 11.22 13.86
CA GLN A 379 -15.95 12.14 12.78
C GLN A 379 -14.44 12.14 12.48
N SER A 380 -13.61 11.84 13.47
CA SER A 380 -12.16 11.78 13.29
C SER A 380 -11.68 10.45 12.72
N MET A 381 -12.50 9.40 12.80
CA MET A 381 -12.09 8.04 12.45
C MET A 381 -11.67 7.92 10.98
N ARG A 382 -12.47 8.45 10.06
CA ARG A 382 -12.15 8.45 8.62
C ARG A 382 -10.81 9.14 8.36
N ARG A 383 -10.57 10.29 8.97
CA ARG A 383 -9.33 11.03 8.81
C ARG A 383 -8.11 10.25 9.31
N TRP A 384 -8.23 9.51 10.41
CA TRP A 384 -7.15 8.64 10.90
C TRP A 384 -6.84 7.49 9.94
N VAL A 385 -7.87 6.92 9.32
CA VAL A 385 -7.73 5.89 8.28
C VAL A 385 -7.04 6.47 7.05
N GLU A 386 -7.46 7.64 6.57
CA GLU A 386 -6.87 8.32 5.41
C GLU A 386 -5.40 8.66 5.63
N ILE A 387 -5.05 9.28 6.78
CA ILE A 387 -3.65 9.61 7.12
C ILE A 387 -2.79 8.34 7.14
N THR A 388 -3.28 7.26 7.75
CA THR A 388 -2.54 6.01 7.80
C THR A 388 -2.32 5.43 6.40
N GLY A 389 -3.35 5.46 5.55
CA GLY A 389 -3.27 5.01 4.16
C GLY A 389 -2.31 5.85 3.32
N GLU A 390 -2.35 7.17 3.47
CA GLU A 390 -1.45 8.09 2.74
C GLU A 390 0.02 7.84 3.13
N ILE A 391 0.30 7.66 4.43
CA ILE A 391 1.65 7.35 4.90
C ILE A 391 2.13 5.98 4.38
N GLU A 392 1.31 4.93 4.40
CA GLU A 392 1.69 3.62 3.87
C GLU A 392 1.96 3.65 2.34
N ALA A 393 1.15 4.38 1.59
CA ALA A 393 1.39 4.57 0.16
C ALA A 393 2.72 5.33 -0.09
N LEU A 394 2.99 6.40 0.68
CA LEU A 394 4.27 7.11 0.63
C LEU A 394 5.46 6.21 1.01
N LEU A 395 5.30 5.34 2.02
CA LEU A 395 6.35 4.38 2.41
C LEU A 395 6.61 3.33 1.33
N SER A 396 5.60 2.96 0.53
CA SER A 396 5.77 2.09 -0.64
C SER A 396 6.65 2.76 -1.70
N LEU A 397 6.36 4.01 -2.06
CA LEU A 397 7.18 4.78 -2.99
C LEU A 397 8.58 5.09 -2.42
N ALA A 398 8.69 5.29 -1.11
CA ALA A 398 9.96 5.50 -0.43
C ALA A 398 10.82 4.21 -0.42
N ALA A 399 10.19 3.03 -0.29
CA ALA A 399 10.87 1.75 -0.43
C ALA A 399 11.44 1.57 -1.84
N PHE A 400 10.64 1.84 -2.87
CA PHE A 400 11.08 1.81 -4.26
C PHE A 400 12.26 2.77 -4.51
N SER A 401 12.17 4.01 -4.00
CA SER A 401 13.26 4.99 -4.07
C SER A 401 14.54 4.55 -3.34
N PHE A 402 14.40 3.82 -2.22
CA PHE A 402 15.55 3.29 -1.49
C PHE A 402 16.22 2.13 -2.21
N GLU A 403 15.41 1.23 -2.76
CA GLU A 403 15.86 0.03 -3.47
C GLU A 403 16.51 0.36 -4.83
N HIS A 404 16.16 1.51 -5.43
CA HIS A 404 16.67 1.98 -6.72
C HIS A 404 17.31 3.37 -6.60
N PRO A 405 18.49 3.50 -5.96
CA PRO A 405 19.10 4.81 -5.69
C PRO A 405 19.57 5.56 -6.94
N ALA A 406 19.70 4.87 -8.07
CA ALA A 406 20.06 5.47 -9.36
C ALA A 406 18.86 6.10 -10.09
N ASP A 407 17.64 5.79 -9.69
CA ASP A 407 16.42 6.31 -10.30
C ASP A 407 16.22 7.78 -9.92
N SER A 408 15.86 8.61 -10.91
CA SER A 408 15.73 10.05 -10.73
C SER A 408 14.30 10.45 -10.37
N PHE A 409 14.14 11.52 -9.58
CA PHE A 409 12.84 12.18 -9.44
C PHE A 409 12.61 13.06 -10.67
N PRO A 410 11.41 12.98 -11.29
CA PRO A 410 11.10 13.77 -12.46
C PRO A 410 11.07 15.27 -12.16
N GLU A 411 11.51 16.08 -13.14
CA GLU A 411 11.40 17.53 -13.11
C GLU A 411 10.15 17.98 -13.84
N PHE A 412 9.38 18.88 -13.24
CA PHE A 412 8.18 19.43 -13.88
C PHE A 412 8.47 20.81 -14.43
N ALA A 413 8.15 21.00 -15.73
CA ALA A 413 8.27 22.29 -16.39
C ALA A 413 7.39 23.35 -15.69
N ASP A 414 7.84 24.62 -15.76
CA ASP A 414 7.13 25.72 -15.12
C ASP A 414 5.70 25.88 -15.66
N ALA A 415 4.76 26.18 -14.74
CA ALA A 415 3.36 26.42 -15.06
C ALA A 415 3.13 27.60 -16.05
N LYS A 416 4.15 28.42 -16.29
CA LYS A 416 4.10 29.56 -17.23
C LYS A 416 4.18 29.15 -18.70
N ASN A 417 4.59 27.92 -18.99
CA ASN A 417 4.65 27.43 -20.38
C ASN A 417 3.66 26.25 -20.55
N PRO A 418 2.45 26.49 -21.08
CA PRO A 418 1.39 25.49 -21.14
C PRO A 418 1.61 24.40 -22.21
N ALA A 419 2.70 24.47 -23.02
CA ALA A 419 2.96 23.47 -24.03
C ALA A 419 3.32 22.12 -23.38
N ALA A 420 2.65 21.05 -23.82
CA ALA A 420 2.95 19.69 -23.39
C ALA A 420 4.40 19.32 -23.74
N THR A 421 5.10 18.72 -22.76
CA THR A 421 6.47 18.27 -22.96
C THR A 421 6.70 16.93 -22.25
N PHE A 422 7.52 16.07 -22.87
CA PHE A 422 8.02 14.84 -22.28
C PHE A 422 9.45 14.61 -22.78
N TYR A 423 10.42 14.75 -21.91
CA TYR A 423 11.84 14.68 -22.22
C TYR A 423 12.52 13.67 -21.31
N ALA A 424 12.87 12.50 -21.83
CA ALA A 424 13.47 11.41 -21.09
C ALA A 424 14.81 10.99 -21.69
N GLU A 425 15.84 10.88 -20.86
CA GLU A 425 17.14 10.35 -21.22
C GLU A 425 17.35 8.96 -20.62
N GLU A 426 17.84 8.03 -21.43
CA GLU A 426 18.23 6.67 -21.01
C GLU A 426 17.15 6.02 -20.13
N MET A 427 15.95 5.92 -20.67
CA MET A 427 14.78 5.40 -19.95
C MET A 427 14.76 3.87 -19.95
N ASP A 428 14.56 3.27 -18.77
CA ASP A 428 14.39 1.85 -18.55
C ASP A 428 12.92 1.46 -18.33
N HIS A 429 12.56 0.23 -18.64
CA HIS A 429 11.24 -0.30 -18.32
C HIS A 429 11.24 -0.89 -16.90
N PRO A 430 10.43 -0.39 -15.95
CA PRO A 430 10.46 -0.81 -14.56
C PRO A 430 10.19 -2.31 -14.31
N LEU A 431 9.42 -2.94 -15.20
CA LEU A 431 9.02 -4.36 -15.08
C LEU A 431 9.94 -5.32 -15.85
N ILE A 432 10.97 -4.81 -16.52
CA ILE A 432 11.96 -5.64 -17.22
C ILE A 432 13.25 -5.63 -16.41
N PRO A 433 13.86 -6.80 -16.16
CA PRO A 433 15.15 -6.87 -15.49
C PRO A 433 16.20 -5.97 -16.13
N ALA A 434 16.92 -5.19 -15.33
CA ALA A 434 17.87 -4.19 -15.81
C ALA A 434 18.95 -4.77 -16.75
N ALA A 435 19.35 -6.04 -16.53
CA ALA A 435 20.33 -6.73 -17.38
C ALA A 435 19.81 -7.04 -18.81
N ARG A 436 18.51 -6.97 -19.05
CA ARG A 436 17.87 -7.25 -20.34
C ARG A 436 17.23 -6.03 -20.98
N CYS A 437 17.12 -4.93 -20.24
CA CYS A 437 16.50 -3.71 -20.72
C CYS A 437 17.50 -2.89 -21.55
N VAL A 438 17.09 -2.43 -22.73
CA VAL A 438 17.86 -1.50 -23.56
C VAL A 438 17.28 -0.11 -23.38
N ARG A 439 18.13 0.81 -22.93
CA ARG A 439 17.72 2.19 -22.64
C ARG A 439 17.51 2.99 -23.89
N ASN A 440 16.42 3.72 -23.95
CA ASN A 440 16.11 4.62 -25.03
C ASN A 440 15.78 6.02 -24.51
N SER A 441 16.08 7.04 -25.32
CA SER A 441 15.74 8.42 -25.03
C SER A 441 14.58 8.87 -25.92
N VAL A 442 13.64 9.63 -25.33
CA VAL A 442 12.45 10.12 -26.02
C VAL A 442 12.30 11.61 -25.79
N ARG A 443 12.01 12.35 -26.87
CA ARG A 443 11.78 13.79 -26.83
C ARG A 443 10.49 14.14 -27.54
N LEU A 444 9.54 14.70 -26.78
CA LEU A 444 8.31 15.31 -27.26
C LEU A 444 8.21 16.72 -26.70
N ASP A 445 8.05 17.73 -27.57
CA ASP A 445 7.99 19.13 -27.17
C ASP A 445 7.10 19.94 -28.14
N HIS A 446 7.23 21.26 -28.12
CA HIS A 446 6.46 22.15 -28.97
C HIS A 446 6.73 21.90 -30.47
N ASP A 447 7.97 21.58 -30.82
CA ASP A 447 8.38 21.39 -32.21
C ASP A 447 8.08 19.97 -32.70
N THR A 448 8.43 18.96 -31.90
CA THR A 448 8.15 17.55 -32.16
C THR A 448 7.07 17.04 -31.23
N ARG A 449 5.82 17.02 -31.68
CA ARG A 449 4.68 16.61 -30.86
C ARG A 449 4.32 15.13 -30.99
N VAL A 450 4.69 14.51 -32.11
CA VAL A 450 4.43 13.10 -32.40
C VAL A 450 5.70 12.41 -32.81
N LEU A 451 5.99 11.25 -32.23
CA LEU A 451 6.94 10.30 -32.77
C LEU A 451 6.18 9.19 -33.51
N LEU A 452 6.45 8.97 -34.77
CA LEU A 452 6.00 7.81 -35.50
C LEU A 452 7.12 6.78 -35.52
N VAL A 453 6.93 5.65 -34.84
CA VAL A 453 7.95 4.63 -34.68
C VAL A 453 7.64 3.42 -35.56
N SER A 454 8.48 3.21 -36.57
CA SER A 454 8.39 2.09 -37.50
C SER A 454 9.33 0.95 -37.09
N GLY A 455 9.00 -0.27 -37.52
CA GLY A 455 9.82 -1.47 -37.29
C GLY A 455 9.02 -2.76 -37.43
N SER A 456 9.72 -3.87 -37.56
CA SER A 456 9.10 -5.19 -37.63
C SER A 456 8.42 -5.56 -36.32
N ASN A 457 7.56 -6.60 -36.35
CA ASN A 457 7.03 -7.18 -35.12
C ASN A 457 8.19 -7.76 -34.28
N MET A 458 8.10 -7.68 -32.96
CA MET A 458 9.15 -8.03 -31.99
C MET A 458 10.35 -7.07 -31.90
N SER A 459 10.39 -5.98 -32.67
CA SER A 459 11.50 -5.02 -32.63
C SER A 459 11.57 -4.13 -31.38
N GLY A 460 10.54 -4.17 -30.52
CA GLY A 460 10.49 -3.40 -29.28
C GLY A 460 9.53 -2.20 -29.28
N LYS A 461 8.72 -1.99 -30.35
CA LYS A 461 7.76 -0.88 -30.48
C LYS A 461 6.81 -0.76 -29.29
N SER A 462 6.04 -1.83 -29.00
CA SER A 462 5.08 -1.86 -27.88
C SER A 462 5.78 -1.74 -26.53
N THR A 463 6.99 -2.28 -26.39
CA THR A 463 7.82 -2.13 -25.18
C THR A 463 8.21 -0.67 -24.95
N LEU A 464 8.59 0.07 -26.00
CA LEU A 464 8.88 1.50 -25.90
C LEU A 464 7.65 2.29 -25.41
N LEU A 465 6.48 2.05 -26.00
CA LEU A 465 5.24 2.70 -25.57
C LEU A 465 4.96 2.43 -24.08
N ARG A 466 5.05 1.19 -23.65
CA ARG A 466 4.89 0.82 -22.22
C ARG A 466 5.94 1.47 -21.34
N THR A 467 7.19 1.54 -21.78
CA THR A 467 8.28 2.21 -21.04
C THR A 467 7.96 3.68 -20.81
N VAL A 468 7.52 4.40 -21.86
CA VAL A 468 7.10 5.80 -21.75
C VAL A 468 5.89 5.94 -20.85
N GLY A 469 4.86 5.11 -21.05
CA GLY A 469 3.62 5.17 -20.30
C GLY A 469 3.82 4.89 -18.80
N ILE A 470 4.56 3.83 -18.42
CA ILE A 470 4.81 3.49 -17.02
C ILE A 470 5.65 4.58 -16.33
N ASN A 471 6.69 5.11 -16.99
CA ASN A 471 7.47 6.21 -16.41
C ASN A 471 6.65 7.51 -16.28
N ALA A 472 5.73 7.77 -17.20
CA ALA A 472 4.77 8.87 -17.05
C ALA A 472 3.83 8.63 -15.85
N VAL A 473 3.30 7.42 -15.67
CA VAL A 473 2.47 7.05 -14.50
C VAL A 473 3.25 7.21 -13.20
N LEU A 474 4.50 6.72 -13.14
CA LEU A 474 5.37 6.90 -11.96
C LEU A 474 5.58 8.39 -11.65
N ALA A 475 5.88 9.20 -12.67
CA ALA A 475 6.06 10.64 -12.53
C ALA A 475 4.80 11.32 -11.98
N MET A 476 3.61 10.98 -12.52
CA MET A 476 2.33 11.57 -12.11
C MET A 476 1.86 11.05 -10.74
N ALA A 477 2.36 9.90 -10.29
CA ALA A 477 2.16 9.37 -8.93
C ALA A 477 3.19 9.91 -7.91
N GLY A 478 4.10 10.79 -8.32
CA GLY A 478 5.15 11.36 -7.45
C GLY A 478 6.30 10.40 -7.11
N ALA A 479 6.40 9.28 -7.81
CA ALA A 479 7.48 8.31 -7.64
C ALA A 479 8.76 8.70 -8.39
N PRO A 480 9.95 8.18 -8.01
CA PRO A 480 11.11 8.21 -8.89
C PRO A 480 10.84 7.38 -10.15
N VAL A 481 11.49 7.74 -11.25
CA VAL A 481 11.32 7.15 -12.58
C VAL A 481 12.58 6.40 -13.00
N ARG A 482 12.41 5.33 -13.76
CA ARG A 482 13.50 4.52 -14.31
C ARG A 482 14.11 5.22 -15.52
N ALA A 483 14.78 6.34 -15.29
CA ALA A 483 15.47 7.12 -16.31
C ALA A 483 16.66 7.88 -15.69
N LYS A 484 17.66 8.18 -16.50
CA LYS A 484 18.75 9.06 -16.08
C LYS A 484 18.23 10.46 -15.75
N SER A 485 17.33 10.98 -16.59
CA SER A 485 16.58 12.20 -16.34
C SER A 485 15.21 12.13 -17.02
N LEU A 486 14.19 12.70 -16.38
CA LEU A 486 12.87 12.91 -16.96
C LEU A 486 12.38 14.32 -16.63
N ARG A 487 12.07 15.10 -17.68
CA ARG A 487 11.44 16.41 -17.55
C ARG A 487 10.13 16.41 -18.34
N LEU A 488 9.03 16.77 -17.68
CA LEU A 488 7.71 16.75 -18.30
C LEU A 488 6.81 17.87 -17.76
N THR A 489 5.75 18.17 -18.48
CA THR A 489 4.59 18.87 -17.92
C THR A 489 3.68 17.85 -17.21
N PRO A 490 2.80 18.24 -16.28
CA PRO A 490 1.73 17.36 -15.84
C PRO A 490 0.87 16.91 -17.03
N LEU A 491 0.65 15.60 -17.17
CA LEU A 491 0.01 14.99 -18.34
C LEU A 491 -1.14 14.07 -17.94
N ALA A 492 -2.23 14.11 -18.70
CA ALA A 492 -3.16 13.00 -18.78
C ALA A 492 -2.56 11.92 -19.68
N ILE A 493 -2.81 10.64 -19.38
CA ILE A 493 -2.22 9.51 -20.12
C ILE A 493 -3.35 8.72 -20.75
N GLY A 494 -3.23 8.43 -22.05
CA GLY A 494 -4.15 7.55 -22.77
C GLY A 494 -3.38 6.59 -23.65
N THR A 495 -3.72 5.31 -23.61
CA THR A 495 -2.99 4.28 -24.35
C THR A 495 -3.93 3.44 -25.21
N ARG A 496 -3.42 2.81 -26.24
CA ARG A 496 -4.02 1.73 -26.98
C ARG A 496 -2.88 0.81 -27.47
N ILE A 497 -2.50 -0.14 -26.64
CA ILE A 497 -1.33 -1.00 -26.87
C ILE A 497 -1.73 -2.47 -27.08
N ARG A 498 -2.75 -2.94 -26.35
CA ARG A 498 -3.22 -4.33 -26.50
C ARG A 498 -4.39 -4.40 -27.47
N SER A 499 -4.35 -5.38 -28.37
CA SER A 499 -5.54 -5.81 -29.12
C SER A 499 -6.31 -6.81 -28.25
N THR A 500 -7.46 -6.43 -27.72
CA THR A 500 -8.38 -7.34 -27.05
C THR A 500 -9.48 -7.74 -28.02
N ASP A 501 -9.36 -8.95 -28.57
CA ASP A 501 -10.48 -9.58 -29.27
C ASP A 501 -11.43 -10.15 -28.22
N SER A 502 -12.57 -9.53 -28.05
CA SER A 502 -13.65 -10.08 -27.21
C SER A 502 -14.63 -10.87 -28.09
N LEU A 503 -14.32 -12.12 -28.34
CA LEU A 503 -15.25 -13.07 -28.98
C LEU A 503 -16.58 -13.23 -28.21
N GLN A 504 -16.55 -12.98 -26.89
CA GLN A 504 -17.71 -13.13 -26.01
C GLN A 504 -18.73 -11.98 -26.13
N GLU A 505 -18.30 -10.78 -26.54
CA GLU A 505 -19.20 -9.62 -26.68
C GLU A 505 -19.78 -9.47 -28.10
N GLY A 506 -19.41 -10.31 -29.06
CA GLY A 506 -19.90 -10.27 -30.45
C GLY A 506 -19.56 -8.97 -31.19
N ARG A 507 -18.63 -8.17 -30.66
CA ARG A 507 -18.15 -6.92 -31.27
C ARG A 507 -16.90 -7.20 -32.09
N SER A 508 -16.79 -6.58 -33.29
CA SER A 508 -15.54 -6.66 -34.04
C SER A 508 -14.43 -5.94 -33.26
N GLY A 509 -13.22 -6.52 -33.27
CA GLY A 509 -12.04 -5.92 -32.61
C GLY A 509 -11.82 -4.46 -33.03
N PHE A 510 -12.09 -4.14 -34.31
CA PHE A 510 -12.00 -2.79 -34.84
C PHE A 510 -12.98 -1.80 -34.16
N TYR A 511 -14.22 -2.22 -33.90
CA TYR A 511 -15.19 -1.35 -33.21
C TYR A 511 -14.79 -1.09 -31.75
N THR A 512 -14.28 -2.09 -31.08
CA THR A 512 -13.75 -1.96 -29.71
C THR A 512 -12.53 -1.02 -29.69
N GLU A 513 -11.65 -1.11 -30.68
CA GLU A 513 -10.53 -0.21 -30.86
C GLU A 513 -10.99 1.25 -31.00
N ILE A 514 -11.98 1.52 -31.86
CA ILE A 514 -12.52 2.88 -32.06
C ILE A 514 -13.11 3.43 -30.76
N LEU A 515 -13.86 2.63 -29.99
CA LEU A 515 -14.42 3.06 -28.71
C LEU A 515 -13.33 3.42 -27.70
N HIS A 516 -12.24 2.65 -27.66
CA HIS A 516 -11.11 2.93 -26.77
C HIS A 516 -10.37 4.22 -27.21
N ILE A 517 -10.08 4.35 -28.51
CA ILE A 517 -9.51 5.59 -29.08
C ILE A 517 -10.41 6.79 -28.76
N ARG A 518 -11.74 6.62 -28.85
CA ARG A 518 -12.71 7.67 -28.47
C ARG A 518 -12.57 8.06 -27.01
N ALA A 519 -12.45 7.09 -26.09
CA ALA A 519 -12.25 7.38 -24.68
C ALA A 519 -10.95 8.14 -24.40
N VAL A 520 -9.85 7.79 -25.10
CA VAL A 520 -8.59 8.54 -25.03
C VAL A 520 -8.74 9.95 -25.62
N PHE A 521 -9.48 10.10 -26.70
CA PHE A 521 -9.74 11.39 -27.33
C PHE A 521 -10.56 12.33 -26.42
N ASP A 522 -11.55 11.78 -25.73
CA ASP A 522 -12.39 12.53 -24.79
C ASP A 522 -11.57 13.06 -23.59
N LEU A 523 -10.45 12.41 -23.21
CA LEU A 523 -9.52 12.96 -22.24
C LEU A 523 -8.88 14.29 -22.69
N ALA A 524 -8.64 14.46 -24.01
CA ALA A 524 -8.08 15.70 -24.53
C ALA A 524 -9.07 16.88 -24.48
N ASP A 525 -10.38 16.61 -24.46
CA ASP A 525 -11.42 17.64 -24.35
C ASP A 525 -11.79 17.95 -22.89
N GLY A 526 -11.74 16.94 -22.00
CA GLY A 526 -12.26 17.03 -20.62
C GLY A 526 -11.20 17.24 -19.54
N ALA A 527 -9.94 16.96 -19.82
CA ALA A 527 -8.87 17.06 -18.82
C ALA A 527 -8.28 18.48 -18.73
N HIS A 528 -8.04 18.95 -17.49
CA HIS A 528 -7.27 20.17 -17.25
C HIS A 528 -5.77 20.01 -17.56
N LEU A 529 -5.36 18.81 -17.97
CA LEU A 529 -3.98 18.44 -18.27
C LEU A 529 -3.86 18.10 -19.77
N PRO A 530 -2.77 18.50 -20.45
CA PRO A 530 -2.50 18.07 -21.82
C PRO A 530 -2.34 16.54 -21.89
N LEU A 531 -2.75 15.93 -23.01
CA LEU A 531 -2.77 14.49 -23.20
C LEU A 531 -1.42 13.99 -23.75
N LEU A 532 -0.88 12.93 -23.13
CA LEU A 532 0.11 12.03 -23.71
C LEU A 532 -0.62 10.78 -24.25
N PHE A 533 -0.67 10.63 -25.57
CA PHE A 533 -1.25 9.44 -26.19
C PHE A 533 -0.18 8.46 -26.68
N LEU A 534 -0.43 7.15 -26.49
CA LEU A 534 0.48 6.06 -26.85
C LEU A 534 -0.30 4.99 -27.61
N PHE A 535 -0.19 4.98 -28.93
CA PHE A 535 -0.96 4.10 -29.79
C PHE A 535 -0.07 3.08 -30.51
N ASP A 536 -0.36 1.81 -30.31
CA ASP A 536 0.31 0.72 -31.00
C ASP A 536 -0.53 0.25 -32.20
N GLU A 537 0.08 0.22 -33.38
CA GLU A 537 -0.51 -0.27 -34.65
C GLU A 537 -1.90 0.34 -34.92
N LEU A 538 -1.96 1.68 -34.96
CA LEU A 538 -3.19 2.47 -35.03
C LEU A 538 -4.08 2.04 -36.21
N LEU A 539 -5.37 1.73 -35.92
CA LEU A 539 -6.41 1.38 -36.89
C LEU A 539 -6.06 0.14 -37.77
N GLU A 540 -5.41 -0.87 -37.19
CA GLU A 540 -4.99 -2.08 -37.91
C GLU A 540 -6.17 -2.88 -38.50
N GLY A 541 -7.35 -2.80 -37.89
CA GLY A 541 -8.56 -3.56 -38.28
C GLY A 541 -9.25 -3.09 -39.55
N THR A 542 -8.68 -2.13 -40.34
CA THR A 542 -9.29 -1.61 -41.59
C THR A 542 -8.32 -1.63 -42.78
N ASN A 543 -8.80 -1.31 -43.97
CA ASN A 543 -7.96 -1.24 -45.16
C ASN A 543 -6.95 -0.09 -45.09
N SER A 544 -5.82 -0.18 -45.84
CA SER A 544 -4.70 0.76 -45.77
C SER A 544 -5.08 2.20 -46.10
N LYS A 545 -6.05 2.41 -47.00
CA LYS A 545 -6.51 3.76 -47.41
C LYS A 545 -7.31 4.42 -46.26
N ASP A 546 -8.29 3.71 -45.70
CA ASP A 546 -9.11 4.23 -44.60
C ASP A 546 -8.28 4.42 -43.33
N ARG A 547 -7.32 3.50 -43.06
CA ARG A 547 -6.34 3.61 -41.99
C ARG A 547 -5.55 4.93 -42.10
N ARG A 548 -5.02 5.23 -43.27
CA ARG A 548 -4.23 6.46 -43.49
C ARG A 548 -5.08 7.72 -43.26
N ILE A 549 -6.29 7.78 -43.83
CA ILE A 549 -7.21 8.93 -43.68
C ILE A 549 -7.62 9.08 -42.21
N GLY A 550 -8.00 7.98 -41.55
CA GLY A 550 -8.43 7.97 -40.15
C GLY A 550 -7.31 8.37 -39.19
N ALA A 551 -6.11 7.83 -39.38
CA ALA A 551 -4.93 8.17 -38.57
C ALA A 551 -4.52 9.63 -38.73
N ASP A 552 -4.48 10.15 -39.98
CA ASP A 552 -4.15 11.56 -40.20
C ASP A 552 -5.17 12.51 -39.55
N GLY A 553 -6.46 12.27 -39.75
CA GLY A 553 -7.53 13.07 -39.14
C GLY A 553 -7.50 13.02 -37.61
N LEU A 554 -7.28 11.84 -37.02
CA LEU A 554 -7.19 11.66 -35.55
C LEU A 554 -5.96 12.42 -34.99
N LEU A 555 -4.79 12.26 -35.61
CA LEU A 555 -3.57 12.92 -35.14
C LEU A 555 -3.67 14.43 -35.25
N GLN A 556 -4.20 14.98 -36.37
CA GLN A 556 -4.46 16.40 -36.50
C GLN A 556 -5.40 16.95 -35.43
N ALA A 557 -6.46 16.21 -35.13
CA ALA A 557 -7.43 16.59 -34.11
C ALA A 557 -6.84 16.57 -32.68
N LEU A 558 -6.00 15.58 -32.34
CA LEU A 558 -5.28 15.50 -31.06
C LEU A 558 -4.24 16.62 -30.92
N LEU A 559 -3.48 16.87 -31.97
CA LEU A 559 -2.48 17.96 -32.01
C LEU A 559 -3.14 19.34 -31.93
N GLY A 560 -4.33 19.52 -32.51
CA GLY A 560 -5.14 20.72 -32.37
C GLY A 560 -5.55 21.02 -30.93
N ARG A 561 -5.64 19.98 -30.07
CA ARG A 561 -5.93 20.07 -28.62
C ARG A 561 -4.68 20.19 -27.75
N GLY A 562 -3.51 20.34 -28.33
CA GLY A 562 -2.26 20.46 -27.58
C GLY A 562 -1.69 19.13 -27.08
N ALA A 563 -2.21 17.99 -27.54
CA ALA A 563 -1.70 16.67 -27.17
C ALA A 563 -0.31 16.40 -27.78
N ILE A 564 0.45 15.53 -27.11
CA ILE A 564 1.71 14.95 -27.59
C ILE A 564 1.60 13.42 -27.54
N GLY A 565 2.38 12.69 -28.34
CA GLY A 565 2.32 11.25 -28.23
C GLY A 565 3.24 10.48 -29.16
N ILE A 566 3.10 9.15 -29.07
CA ILE A 566 3.86 8.19 -29.87
C ILE A 566 2.87 7.24 -30.55
N VAL A 567 3.09 7.03 -31.83
CA VAL A 567 2.33 6.06 -32.63
C VAL A 567 3.32 5.06 -33.22
N THR A 568 3.01 3.78 -33.10
CA THR A 568 3.81 2.76 -33.77
C THR A 568 3.10 2.22 -35.00
N THR A 569 3.88 1.76 -35.97
CA THR A 569 3.35 1.13 -37.19
C THR A 569 4.36 0.16 -37.80
N HIS A 570 3.86 -0.85 -38.47
CA HIS A 570 4.62 -1.67 -39.40
C HIS A 570 4.36 -1.24 -40.88
N ASP A 571 3.39 -0.35 -41.13
CA ASP A 571 3.02 0.15 -42.45
C ASP A 571 3.82 1.43 -42.78
N LEU A 572 4.75 1.30 -43.72
CA LEU A 572 5.58 2.42 -44.17
C LEU A 572 4.78 3.54 -44.87
N ALA A 573 3.58 3.23 -45.41
CA ALA A 573 2.70 4.23 -45.99
C ALA A 573 2.20 5.25 -44.94
N LEU A 574 2.12 4.86 -43.67
CA LEU A 574 1.82 5.81 -42.58
C LEU A 574 2.96 6.79 -42.30
N ALA A 575 4.21 6.46 -42.66
CA ALA A 575 5.33 7.38 -42.53
C ALA A 575 5.18 8.63 -43.44
N GLU A 576 4.38 8.53 -44.50
CA GLU A 576 4.06 9.65 -45.38
C GLU A 576 3.08 10.65 -44.74
N ILE A 577 2.34 10.29 -43.67
CA ILE A 577 1.51 11.24 -42.91
C ILE A 577 2.35 12.40 -42.37
N GLY A 578 3.64 12.18 -42.12
CA GLY A 578 4.58 13.23 -41.72
C GLY A 578 4.63 14.42 -42.71
N GLN A 579 4.26 14.23 -43.97
CA GLN A 579 4.18 15.32 -44.93
C GLN A 579 3.06 16.32 -44.61
N SER A 580 1.92 15.85 -44.08
CA SER A 580 0.79 16.70 -43.68
C SER A 580 1.03 17.40 -42.34
N LEU A 581 1.75 16.76 -41.41
CA LEU A 581 2.03 17.27 -40.05
C LEU A 581 3.32 18.10 -39.97
N GLY A 582 4.20 18.02 -40.98
CA GLY A 582 5.44 18.78 -41.06
C GLY A 582 6.40 18.49 -39.89
N GLN A 583 7.05 19.53 -39.37
CA GLN A 583 8.02 19.42 -38.28
C GLN A 583 7.41 18.89 -36.96
N ARG A 584 6.09 18.95 -36.80
CA ARG A 584 5.39 18.45 -35.60
C ARG A 584 5.46 16.93 -35.44
N MET A 585 5.81 16.18 -36.51
CA MET A 585 5.99 14.73 -36.46
C MET A 585 7.42 14.37 -36.89
N ARG A 586 8.04 13.46 -36.09
CA ARG A 586 9.36 12.90 -36.39
C ARG A 586 9.25 11.40 -36.57
N ASN A 587 9.83 10.90 -37.63
CA ASN A 587 9.93 9.47 -37.88
C ASN A 587 11.12 8.89 -37.11
N MET A 588 10.87 7.80 -36.43
CA MET A 588 11.86 7.00 -35.72
C MET A 588 11.70 5.54 -36.11
N HIS A 589 12.71 4.71 -35.88
CA HIS A 589 12.61 3.30 -36.20
C HIS A 589 13.44 2.42 -35.29
N PHE A 590 13.03 1.16 -35.18
CA PHE A 590 13.84 0.06 -34.68
C PHE A 590 14.36 -0.76 -35.84
N GLN A 591 15.63 -1.13 -35.81
CA GLN A 591 16.28 -1.91 -36.84
C GLN A 591 16.41 -3.34 -36.43
N ASP A 592 16.07 -4.26 -37.33
CA ASP A 592 16.35 -5.67 -37.24
C ASP A 592 17.50 -6.02 -38.22
N TYR A 593 18.27 -7.04 -37.86
CA TYR A 593 19.35 -7.55 -38.70
C TYR A 593 19.44 -9.09 -38.58
N VAL A 594 19.98 -9.71 -39.60
CA VAL A 594 20.18 -11.15 -39.65
C VAL A 594 21.63 -11.45 -39.26
N GLU A 595 21.82 -12.23 -38.21
CA GLU A 595 23.13 -12.69 -37.74
C GLU A 595 23.11 -14.21 -37.57
N ASN A 596 24.05 -14.90 -38.23
CA ASN A 596 24.14 -16.35 -38.22
C ASN A 596 22.82 -17.08 -38.57
N GLY A 597 22.07 -16.53 -39.56
CA GLY A 597 20.80 -17.10 -39.99
C GLY A 597 19.64 -16.93 -39.00
N LYS A 598 19.76 -16.05 -38.00
CA LYS A 598 18.71 -15.72 -37.04
C LYS A 598 18.44 -14.23 -37.02
N MET A 599 17.17 -13.85 -36.89
CA MET A 599 16.79 -12.45 -36.63
C MET A 599 17.32 -12.02 -35.28
N ARG A 600 17.96 -10.85 -35.26
CA ARG A 600 18.43 -10.17 -34.07
C ARG A 600 17.84 -8.77 -34.01
N PHE A 601 17.60 -8.32 -32.79
CA PHE A 601 17.09 -6.99 -32.48
C PHE A 601 18.02 -6.35 -31.46
N ASP A 602 18.44 -5.12 -31.70
CA ASP A 602 19.24 -4.36 -30.73
C ASP A 602 18.38 -3.49 -29.82
N TYR A 603 17.10 -3.34 -30.13
CA TYR A 603 16.11 -2.55 -29.39
C TYR A 603 16.48 -1.08 -29.21
N MET A 604 17.33 -0.55 -30.09
CA MET A 604 17.77 0.85 -30.08
C MET A 604 16.90 1.69 -31.02
N LEU A 605 16.30 2.76 -30.45
CA LEU A 605 15.50 3.73 -31.20
C LEU A 605 16.40 4.64 -32.02
N ARG A 606 16.16 4.73 -33.32
CA ARG A 606 16.94 5.51 -34.28
C ARG A 606 16.09 6.52 -35.06
N ASP A 607 16.71 7.58 -35.52
CA ASP A 607 16.07 8.59 -36.38
C ASP A 607 15.78 8.05 -37.77
N GLY A 608 14.67 8.53 -38.35
CA GLY A 608 14.28 8.25 -39.74
C GLY A 608 13.34 7.06 -39.89
N VAL A 609 13.13 6.64 -41.12
CA VAL A 609 12.26 5.50 -41.49
C VAL A 609 13.12 4.26 -41.74
N VAL A 610 12.60 3.07 -41.45
CA VAL A 610 13.28 1.81 -41.77
C VAL A 610 13.60 1.75 -43.26
N ALA A 611 14.89 1.66 -43.60
CA ALA A 611 15.34 1.66 -44.99
C ALA A 611 15.09 0.32 -45.71
N LYS A 612 15.00 -0.81 -45.00
CA LYS A 612 14.84 -2.15 -45.55
C LYS A 612 14.03 -3.06 -44.59
N SER A 613 13.02 -3.69 -45.13
CA SER A 613 12.30 -4.78 -44.41
C SER A 613 13.02 -6.11 -44.65
N ASN A 614 13.37 -6.82 -43.54
CA ASN A 614 14.04 -8.11 -43.63
C ASN A 614 13.04 -9.30 -43.67
N ALA A 615 11.74 -9.03 -43.87
CA ALA A 615 10.70 -10.07 -43.90
C ALA A 615 10.95 -11.11 -45.04
N ILE A 616 11.30 -10.65 -46.22
CA ILE A 616 11.63 -11.53 -47.37
C ILE A 616 12.89 -12.35 -47.09
N GLU A 617 13.90 -11.75 -46.46
CA GLU A 617 15.13 -12.44 -46.10
C GLU A 617 14.86 -13.51 -45.01
N LEU A 618 13.97 -13.26 -44.08
CA LEU A 618 13.52 -14.25 -43.09
C LEU A 618 12.77 -15.40 -43.76
N MET A 619 11.86 -15.14 -44.72
CA MET A 619 11.15 -16.18 -45.47
C MET A 619 12.14 -17.07 -46.23
N ARG A 620 13.17 -16.49 -46.84
CA ARG A 620 14.25 -17.25 -47.50
C ARG A 620 15.06 -18.13 -46.53
N LEU A 621 15.36 -17.58 -45.32
CA LEU A 621 16.10 -18.32 -44.29
C LEU A 621 15.38 -19.52 -43.76
N ILE A 622 14.05 -19.50 -43.69
CA ILE A 622 13.23 -20.67 -43.27
C ILE A 622 12.89 -21.61 -44.44
N GLY A 623 13.46 -21.38 -45.63
CA GLY A 623 13.33 -22.24 -46.80
C GLY A 623 12.16 -21.95 -47.73
N LEU A 624 11.46 -20.82 -47.55
CA LEU A 624 10.43 -20.36 -48.48
C LEU A 624 11.08 -19.75 -49.72
N GLN A 625 10.70 -20.21 -50.91
CA GLN A 625 11.17 -19.63 -52.18
C GLN A 625 10.34 -18.41 -52.51
N VAL A 626 10.79 -17.23 -52.06
CA VAL A 626 10.18 -15.90 -52.32
C VAL A 626 11.20 -14.93 -52.87
#